data_6e168d9c673296c4193f96d55e59d08c
#
_entry.id   6e168d9c673296c4193f96d55e59d08c
#
_cell.length_a   1.000
_cell.length_b   1.000
_cell.length_c   1.000
_cell.angle_alpha   90.00
_cell.angle_beta   90.00
_cell.angle_gamma   90.00
#
_symmetry.space_group_name_H-M   'P 1'
#
loop_
_entity.id
_entity.type
_entity.pdbx_description
1 polymer ?
#
loop_
_entity_poly.entity_id
_entity_poly.type
_entity_poly.pdbx_seq_one_letter_code
_entity_poly.pdbx_strand_id
1 'polypeptide(L)'
;MKKKITLLFGGKSTEHAISCKSAKTIIDNVDRAQYDLTLVGITANGEWRRYDGNPSLIPTDEWESSPMSTPVFLSLGGERRGLFTMENNVKQYIDTDLFFPVLHGKYGEDGTIQGLFEMLDIPYVGCGV
;
A
#
# COMPACT_ATOMS: atom_id res chain seq x y z
N MET A 1 18.14 -11.37 -7.35
CA MET A 1 17.49 -10.07 -7.24
C MET A 1 16.12 -10.24 -6.59
N LYS A 2 15.82 -9.43 -5.59
CA LYS A 2 14.55 -9.54 -4.89
C LYS A 2 13.40 -8.98 -5.71
N LYS A 3 12.24 -9.64 -5.64
CA LYS A 3 11.02 -9.11 -6.23
C LYS A 3 10.46 -8.00 -5.33
N LYS A 4 10.02 -6.92 -5.91
CA LYS A 4 9.51 -5.77 -5.17
C LYS A 4 7.99 -5.84 -5.07
N ILE A 5 7.49 -5.91 -3.85
CA ILE A 5 6.06 -6.00 -3.57
C ILE A 5 5.64 -4.77 -2.79
N THR A 6 4.55 -4.15 -3.22
CA THR A 6 3.91 -3.10 -2.45
C THR A 6 2.66 -3.67 -1.80
N LEU A 7 2.68 -3.73 -0.48
CA LEU A 7 1.56 -4.17 0.33
C LEU A 7 0.65 -2.98 0.58
N LEU A 8 -0.62 -3.09 0.21
CA LEU A 8 -1.59 -2.02 0.38
C LEU A 8 -2.58 -2.44 1.45
N PHE A 9 -2.74 -1.63 2.50
CA PHE A 9 -3.57 -1.97 3.65
C PHE A 9 -4.40 -0.79 4.12
N GLY A 10 -5.29 -1.03 5.07
CA GLY A 10 -6.14 -0.02 5.67
C GLY A 10 -7.42 0.18 4.89
N GLY A 11 -7.67 1.41 4.49
CA GLY A 11 -8.84 1.74 3.70
C GLY A 11 -9.89 2.49 4.49
N LYS A 12 -10.80 3.08 3.75
CA LYS A 12 -11.85 3.95 4.30
C LYS A 12 -13.07 3.19 4.83
N SER A 13 -13.10 1.88 4.64
CA SER A 13 -14.24 1.07 5.04
C SER A 13 -14.26 0.79 6.54
N THR A 14 -15.38 0.25 7.01
CA THR A 14 -15.50 -0.23 8.40
C THR A 14 -14.58 -1.42 8.69
N GLU A 15 -14.01 -2.03 7.64
CA GLU A 15 -13.08 -3.16 7.76
C GLU A 15 -11.63 -2.72 7.89
N HIS A 16 -11.39 -1.42 8.10
CA HIS A 16 -10.04 -0.86 8.21
C HIS A 16 -9.20 -1.58 9.27
N ALA A 17 -9.74 -1.80 10.46
CA ALA A 17 -9.01 -2.45 11.54
C ALA A 17 -8.61 -3.88 11.19
N ILE A 18 -9.48 -4.61 10.51
CA ILE A 18 -9.19 -5.99 10.08
C ILE A 18 -8.07 -5.99 9.06
N SER A 19 -8.11 -5.06 8.10
CA SER A 19 -7.06 -4.91 7.11
C SER A 19 -5.70 -4.65 7.75
N CYS A 20 -5.64 -3.76 8.73
CA CYS A 20 -4.40 -3.44 9.43
C CYS A 20 -3.84 -4.64 10.18
N LYS A 21 -4.69 -5.43 10.83
CA LYS A 21 -4.25 -6.64 11.52
C LYS A 21 -3.73 -7.71 10.54
N SER A 22 -4.44 -7.87 9.44
CA SER A 22 -4.04 -8.82 8.40
C SER A 22 -2.69 -8.43 7.79
N ALA A 23 -2.49 -7.14 7.55
CA ALA A 23 -1.24 -6.62 7.02
C ALA A 23 -0.08 -6.96 7.96
N LYS A 24 -0.24 -6.73 9.26
CA LYS A 24 0.79 -7.05 10.26
C LYS A 24 1.18 -8.52 10.21
N THR A 25 0.19 -9.40 10.11
CA THR A 25 0.42 -10.85 10.01
C THR A 25 1.23 -11.19 8.76
N ILE A 26 0.89 -10.59 7.61
CA ILE A 26 1.60 -10.82 6.36
C ILE A 26 3.03 -10.30 6.46
N ILE A 27 3.22 -9.10 7.00
CA ILE A 27 4.55 -8.50 7.15
C ILE A 27 5.45 -9.40 8.00
N ASP A 28 4.91 -9.96 9.08
CA ASP A 28 5.66 -10.82 9.98
C ASP A 28 6.06 -12.15 9.33
N ASN A 29 5.36 -12.58 8.29
CA ASN A 29 5.57 -13.89 7.67
C ASN A 29 6.18 -13.82 6.27
N VAL A 30 6.42 -12.63 5.73
CA VAL A 30 7.04 -12.48 4.40
C VAL A 30 8.51 -12.83 4.47
N ASP A 31 8.97 -13.58 3.46
CA ASP A 31 10.40 -13.92 3.34
C ASP A 31 11.16 -12.71 2.76
N ARG A 32 11.81 -11.97 3.67
CA ARG A 32 12.57 -10.78 3.30
C ARG A 32 13.85 -11.11 2.53
N ALA A 33 14.24 -12.37 2.47
CA ALA A 33 15.36 -12.79 1.63
C ALA A 33 14.97 -12.82 0.16
N GLN A 34 13.70 -13.03 -0.15
CA GLN A 34 13.19 -13.10 -1.52
C GLN A 34 12.45 -11.85 -1.98
N TYR A 35 11.90 -11.08 -1.05
CA TYR A 35 11.02 -9.95 -1.37
C TYR A 35 11.44 -8.68 -0.67
N ASP A 36 11.46 -7.58 -1.44
CA ASP A 36 11.52 -6.24 -0.89
C ASP A 36 10.09 -5.74 -0.73
N LEU A 37 9.75 -5.34 0.47
CA LEU A 37 8.39 -4.96 0.81
C LEU A 37 8.31 -3.46 1.05
N THR A 38 7.42 -2.80 0.32
CA THR A 38 7.05 -1.41 0.57
C THR A 38 5.63 -1.40 1.13
N LEU A 39 5.42 -0.62 2.18
CA LEU A 39 4.14 -0.55 2.85
C LEU A 39 3.43 0.74 2.45
N VAL A 40 2.25 0.62 1.86
CA VAL A 40 1.40 1.75 1.55
C VAL A 40 0.07 1.53 2.24
N GLY A 41 -0.25 2.43 3.15
CA GLY A 41 -1.50 2.36 3.87
C GLY A 41 -2.47 3.43 3.42
N ILE A 42 -3.76 3.11 3.53
CA ILE A 42 -4.83 4.07 3.31
C ILE A 42 -5.41 4.36 4.69
N THR A 43 -5.38 5.62 5.09
CA THR A 43 -5.90 6.01 6.41
C THR A 43 -7.41 5.83 6.47
N ALA A 44 -7.96 5.90 7.67
CA ALA A 44 -9.40 5.83 7.85
C ALA A 44 -10.13 6.94 7.10
N ASN A 45 -9.46 8.06 6.83
CA ASN A 45 -10.00 9.17 6.04
C ASN A 45 -9.80 9.00 4.54
N GLY A 46 -9.13 7.93 4.11
CA GLY A 46 -8.91 7.67 2.70
C GLY A 46 -7.65 8.26 2.11
N GLU A 47 -6.74 8.76 2.93
CA GLU A 47 -5.46 9.30 2.48
C GLU A 47 -4.44 8.17 2.30
N TRP A 48 -3.72 8.19 1.19
CA TRP A 48 -2.69 7.18 0.91
C TRP A 48 -1.35 7.67 1.43
N ARG A 49 -0.67 6.80 2.20
CA ARG A 49 0.62 7.13 2.79
C ARG A 49 1.56 5.93 2.72
N ARG A 50 2.83 6.20 2.40
CA ARG A 50 3.89 5.20 2.50
C ARG A 50 4.39 5.18 3.93
N TYR A 51 4.44 4.01 4.55
CA TYR A 51 4.88 3.87 5.92
C TYR A 51 6.20 3.08 5.97
N ASP A 52 7.21 3.68 6.59
CA ASP A 52 8.54 3.09 6.69
C ASP A 52 8.99 2.95 8.15
N GLY A 53 8.07 2.81 9.06
CA GLY A 53 8.33 2.67 10.48
C GLY A 53 8.08 1.27 11.01
N ASN A 54 7.91 1.18 12.32
CA ASN A 54 7.69 -0.09 12.99
C ASN A 54 6.32 -0.68 12.60
N PRO A 55 6.28 -1.90 12.03
CA PRO A 55 5.01 -2.52 11.64
C PRO A 55 4.05 -2.74 12.82
N SER A 56 4.54 -2.80 14.04
CA SER A 56 3.68 -2.95 15.22
C SER A 56 2.74 -1.78 15.44
N LEU A 57 2.99 -0.63 14.81
CA LEU A 57 2.12 0.53 14.91
C LEU A 57 0.97 0.51 13.91
N ILE A 58 0.95 -0.47 13.02
CA ILE A 58 -0.11 -0.57 12.01
C ILE A 58 -1.46 -0.97 12.63
N PRO A 59 -1.54 -2.04 13.44
CA PRO A 59 -2.83 -2.44 14.02
C PRO A 59 -3.43 -1.41 14.98
N THR A 60 -2.62 -0.52 15.53
CA THR A 60 -3.09 0.52 16.47
C THR A 60 -3.40 1.83 15.77
N ASP A 61 -3.21 1.92 14.45
CA ASP A 61 -3.35 3.14 13.65
C ASP A 61 -2.35 4.24 14.02
N GLU A 62 -1.41 4.00 14.91
CA GLU A 62 -0.36 4.97 15.23
C GLU A 62 0.52 5.28 14.02
N TRP A 63 0.57 4.38 13.03
CA TRP A 63 1.32 4.60 11.80
C TRP A 63 0.84 5.84 11.05
N GLU A 64 -0.45 6.18 11.14
CA GLU A 64 -1.04 7.29 10.39
C GLU A 64 -0.44 8.64 10.73
N SER A 65 -0.05 8.82 11.99
CA SER A 65 0.53 10.08 12.47
C SER A 65 2.03 10.00 12.70
N SER A 66 2.65 8.89 12.32
CA SER A 66 4.09 8.70 12.48
C SER A 66 4.89 9.63 11.58
N PRO A 67 6.06 10.13 12.02
CA PRO A 67 6.96 10.88 11.14
C PRO A 67 7.53 10.01 10.00
N MET A 68 7.41 8.68 10.11
CA MET A 68 7.83 7.75 9.07
C MET A 68 6.73 7.50 8.02
N SER A 69 5.62 8.23 8.11
CA SER A 69 4.50 8.13 7.19
C SER A 69 4.53 9.33 6.24
N THR A 70 4.51 9.07 4.93
CA THR A 70 4.68 10.09 3.89
C THR A 70 3.54 10.02 2.88
N PRO A 71 2.95 11.15 2.47
CA PRO A 71 1.88 11.13 1.48
C PRO A 71 2.31 10.47 0.18
N VAL A 72 1.40 9.69 -0.40
CA VAL A 72 1.58 9.03 -1.69
C VAL A 72 0.68 9.68 -2.72
N PHE A 73 1.21 9.89 -3.89
CA PHE A 73 0.52 10.47 -5.03
C PHE A 73 0.45 9.47 -6.17
N LEU A 74 -0.50 9.67 -7.05
CA LEU A 74 -0.76 8.79 -8.17
C LEU A 74 -0.40 9.47 -9.47
N SER A 75 0.36 8.77 -10.33
CA SER A 75 0.65 9.22 -11.68
C SER A 75 0.05 8.24 -12.68
N LEU A 76 -0.83 8.73 -13.54
CA LEU A 76 -1.48 7.92 -14.59
C LEU A 76 -0.89 8.15 -15.96
N GLY A 77 0.14 8.98 -16.07
CA GLY A 77 0.75 9.30 -17.36
C GLY A 77 2.00 10.16 -17.19
N GLY A 78 2.37 10.90 -18.25
CA GLY A 78 3.57 11.70 -18.24
C GLY A 78 4.81 10.83 -18.35
N GLU A 79 5.80 11.06 -17.49
CA GLU A 79 7.03 10.29 -17.50
C GLU A 79 6.81 8.82 -17.18
N ARG A 80 5.92 8.53 -16.23
CA ARG A 80 5.78 7.20 -15.69
C ARG A 80 4.43 7.05 -14.99
N ARG A 81 3.83 5.88 -15.11
CA ARG A 81 2.66 5.49 -14.30
C ARG A 81 3.13 4.86 -13.01
N GLY A 82 2.42 5.11 -11.93
CA GLY A 82 2.72 4.47 -10.65
C GLY A 82 2.43 5.36 -9.47
N LEU A 83 2.89 4.92 -8.32
CA LEU A 83 2.80 5.67 -7.08
C LEU A 83 4.12 6.38 -6.83
N PHE A 84 4.06 7.57 -6.25
CA PHE A 84 5.26 8.30 -5.91
C PHE A 84 5.07 9.11 -4.63
N THR A 85 6.20 9.42 -3.99
CA THR A 85 6.25 10.38 -2.88
C THR A 85 7.05 11.58 -3.35
N MET A 86 6.95 12.69 -2.61
CA MET A 86 7.74 13.88 -2.89
C MET A 86 8.84 14.01 -1.84
N GLU A 87 10.06 14.25 -2.29
CA GLU A 87 11.18 14.48 -1.40
C GLU A 87 11.99 15.64 -1.99
N ASN A 88 12.08 16.75 -1.24
CA ASN A 88 12.77 17.96 -1.69
C ASN A 88 12.27 18.44 -3.06
N ASN A 89 10.95 18.41 -3.27
CA ASN A 89 10.27 18.80 -4.50
C ASN A 89 10.60 17.90 -5.71
N VAL A 90 11.14 16.70 -5.45
CA VAL A 90 11.44 15.71 -6.49
C VAL A 90 10.55 14.49 -6.27
N LYS A 91 9.97 13.99 -7.37
CA LYS A 91 9.16 12.78 -7.33
C LYS A 91 10.05 11.56 -7.09
N GLN A 92 9.67 10.74 -6.12
CA GLN A 92 10.33 9.47 -5.84
C GLN A 92 9.32 8.36 -6.13
N TYR A 93 9.45 7.72 -7.29
CA TYR A 93 8.55 6.65 -7.67
C TYR A 93 8.81 5.40 -6.84
N ILE A 94 7.73 4.73 -6.46
CA ILE A 94 7.80 3.46 -5.74
C ILE A 94 7.92 2.35 -6.79
N ASP A 95 9.09 1.73 -6.87
CA ASP A 95 9.30 0.60 -7.78
C ASP A 95 8.53 -0.60 -7.27
N THR A 96 7.66 -1.16 -8.10
CA THR A 96 6.78 -2.25 -7.71
C THR A 96 6.67 -3.26 -8.84
N ASP A 97 6.98 -4.52 -8.53
CA ASP A 97 6.74 -5.63 -9.45
C ASP A 97 5.33 -6.18 -9.29
N LEU A 98 4.77 -6.06 -8.08
CA LEU A 98 3.46 -6.63 -7.78
C LEU A 98 2.82 -5.86 -6.63
N PHE A 99 1.55 -5.51 -6.80
CA PHE A 99 0.73 -5.02 -5.68
C PHE A 99 0.11 -6.19 -4.95
N PHE A 100 0.11 -6.12 -3.63
CA PHE A 100 -0.56 -7.09 -2.77
C PHE A 100 -1.55 -6.33 -1.88
N PRO A 101 -2.80 -6.19 -2.34
CA PRO A 101 -3.79 -5.47 -1.55
C PRO A 101 -4.35 -6.35 -0.43
N VAL A 102 -4.37 -5.81 0.78
CA VAL A 102 -4.95 -6.45 1.96
C VAL A 102 -6.08 -5.54 2.42
N LEU A 103 -7.02 -5.30 1.51
CA LEU A 103 -8.14 -4.40 1.75
C LEU A 103 -9.42 -5.20 1.85
N HIS A 104 -10.24 -4.86 2.83
CA HIS A 104 -11.52 -5.49 3.05
C HIS A 104 -12.65 -4.48 2.93
N GLY A 105 -13.85 -4.96 2.60
CA GLY A 105 -15.01 -4.12 2.51
C GLY A 105 -15.18 -3.42 1.17
N LYS A 106 -16.01 -2.41 1.14
CA LYS A 106 -16.53 -1.80 -0.08
C LYS A 106 -15.46 -1.30 -1.04
N TYR A 107 -14.42 -0.65 -0.53
CA TYR A 107 -13.42 0.00 -1.40
C TYR A 107 -12.27 -0.93 -1.77
N GLY A 108 -12.19 -2.12 -1.20
CA GLY A 108 -11.13 -3.08 -1.51
C GLY A 108 -11.63 -4.30 -2.28
N GLU A 109 -12.84 -4.76 -1.95
CA GLU A 109 -13.35 -6.02 -2.49
C GLU A 109 -14.30 -5.84 -3.68
N ASP A 110 -14.77 -4.64 -3.95
CA ASP A 110 -15.75 -4.39 -5.01
C ASP A 110 -15.13 -4.14 -6.39
N GLY A 111 -13.83 -4.30 -6.52
CA GLY A 111 -13.15 -4.12 -7.80
C GLY A 111 -12.61 -2.71 -8.05
N THR A 112 -12.88 -1.75 -7.19
CA THR A 112 -12.43 -0.37 -7.37
C THR A 112 -10.90 -0.29 -7.39
N ILE A 113 -10.25 -0.93 -6.42
CA ILE A 113 -8.78 -0.95 -6.33
C ILE A 113 -8.17 -1.73 -7.47
N GLN A 114 -8.78 -2.84 -7.86
CA GLN A 114 -8.30 -3.64 -8.99
C GLN A 114 -8.33 -2.82 -10.27
N GLY A 115 -9.38 -2.05 -10.50
CA GLY A 115 -9.45 -1.16 -11.64
C GLY A 115 -8.34 -0.13 -11.66
N LEU A 116 -7.99 0.41 -10.49
CA LEU A 116 -6.88 1.35 -10.36
C LEU A 116 -5.56 0.70 -10.74
N PHE A 117 -5.29 -0.51 -10.25
CA PHE A 117 -4.06 -1.22 -10.59
C PHE A 117 -3.95 -1.49 -12.08
N GLU A 118 -5.06 -1.80 -12.74
CA GLU A 118 -5.07 -2.00 -14.18
C GLU A 118 -4.71 -0.71 -14.93
N MET A 119 -5.19 0.44 -14.44
CA MET A 119 -4.84 1.74 -15.01
C MET A 119 -3.36 2.05 -14.83
N LEU A 120 -2.75 1.58 -13.76
CA LEU A 120 -1.33 1.75 -13.49
C LEU A 120 -0.47 0.76 -14.26
N ASP A 121 -1.08 -0.26 -14.86
CA ASP A 121 -0.40 -1.30 -15.63
C ASP A 121 0.61 -2.08 -14.78
N ILE A 122 0.26 -2.34 -13.53
CA ILE A 122 1.08 -3.10 -12.59
C ILE A 122 0.32 -4.34 -12.15
N PRO A 123 0.95 -5.53 -12.19
CA PRO A 123 0.30 -6.75 -11.70
C PRO A 123 -0.11 -6.64 -10.24
N TYR A 124 -1.17 -7.34 -9.87
CA TYR A 124 -1.63 -7.39 -8.49
C TYR A 124 -2.16 -8.77 -8.14
N VAL A 125 -2.11 -9.11 -6.85
CA VAL A 125 -2.73 -10.32 -6.34
C VAL A 125 -4.20 -10.04 -6.15
N GLY A 126 -5.05 -10.85 -6.75
CA GLY A 126 -6.49 -10.71 -6.61
C GLY A 126 -6.93 -10.98 -5.17
N CYS A 127 -7.78 -10.11 -4.64
CA CYS A 127 -8.31 -10.27 -3.28
C CYS A 127 -9.60 -11.05 -3.31
N GLY A 128 -9.70 -12.12 -4.01
CA GLY A 128 -10.83 -13.03 -3.93
C GLY A 128 -12.19 -12.37 -3.70
N VAL A 129 -12.66 -11.62 -4.64
CA VAL A 129 -13.98 -11.00 -4.51
C VAL A 129 -15.06 -12.05 -4.42
#